data_43f77a976b08e15b65c68c4fcb6c5326
#
_entry.id   43f77a976b08e15b65c68c4fcb6c5326
#
_cell.length_a   1.000
_cell.length_b   1.000
_cell.length_c   1.000
_cell.angle_alpha   90.00
_cell.angle_beta   90.00
_cell.angle_gamma   90.00
#
_symmetry.space_group_name_H-M   'P 1'
#
loop_
_entity.id
_entity.type
_entity.pdbx_description
1 polymer ?
#
loop_
_entity_poly.entity_id
_entity_poly.type
_entity_poly.pdbx_seq_one_letter_code
_entity_poly.pdbx_strand_id
1 'polypeptide(L)'
;MTLPQDIPPDDLAKLQSQMNATVKAHWKAFLFEGIVLALLGLAAMIVPPLASLAVTIFLGWMFLISGIAGLFATYWARQMPGFWWSLFSAALAVLAGLILLARPMQGVLTLTIVISAYFLAEGVVTIMYALEHRRELSERWSWLLISGVMDLLIAFIIVAGLPGSAEWAIGLLVGINLVLGGASLVGMALAARQS
;
A
#
# COMPACT_ATOMS: atom_id res chain seq x y z
N MET A 1 3.51 13.99 23.89
CA MET A 1 3.48 12.51 24.03
C MET A 1 4.91 12.05 23.76
N THR A 2 5.71 11.90 24.81
CA THR A 2 7.12 11.47 24.72
C THR A 2 7.13 9.98 24.41
N LEU A 3 7.70 9.62 23.26
CA LEU A 3 8.00 8.23 22.94
C LEU A 3 8.94 7.67 24.03
N PRO A 4 8.75 6.46 24.51
CA PRO A 4 9.68 5.84 25.44
C PRO A 4 11.00 5.62 24.70
N GLN A 5 11.99 6.46 25.02
CA GLN A 5 13.34 6.42 24.40
C GLN A 5 14.27 5.38 24.99
N ASP A 6 13.81 4.58 25.98
CA ASP A 6 14.64 3.60 26.66
C ASP A 6 13.99 2.21 26.65
N ILE A 7 13.98 1.56 25.48
CA ILE A 7 13.83 0.11 25.44
C ILE A 7 15.23 -0.44 25.76
N PRO A 8 15.42 -1.15 26.89
CA PRO A 8 16.71 -1.73 27.23
C PRO A 8 17.22 -2.62 26.09
N PRO A 9 18.54 -2.62 25.79
CA PRO A 9 19.13 -3.45 24.75
C PRO A 9 18.73 -4.93 24.85
N ASP A 10 18.55 -5.42 26.07
CA ASP A 10 18.12 -6.79 26.37
C ASP A 10 16.68 -7.10 25.90
N ASP A 11 15.78 -6.12 25.96
CA ASP A 11 14.40 -6.31 25.49
C ASP A 11 14.31 -6.26 23.97
N LEU A 12 15.15 -5.44 23.31
CA LEU A 12 15.30 -5.47 21.86
C LEU A 12 15.85 -6.82 21.38
N ALA A 13 16.86 -7.36 22.07
CA ALA A 13 17.43 -8.68 21.76
C ALA A 13 16.40 -9.80 21.97
N LYS A 14 15.58 -9.73 23.02
CA LYS A 14 14.46 -10.68 23.25
C LYS A 14 13.40 -10.59 22.17
N LEU A 15 12.98 -9.38 21.78
CA LEU A 15 12.01 -9.19 20.70
C LEU A 15 12.54 -9.74 19.37
N GLN A 16 13.79 -9.46 19.04
CA GLN A 16 14.44 -10.00 17.84
C GLN A 16 14.53 -11.53 17.89
N SER A 17 14.89 -12.13 19.03
CA SER A 17 14.95 -13.58 19.18
C SER A 17 13.59 -14.24 19.06
N GLN A 18 12.53 -13.62 19.63
CA GLN A 18 11.16 -14.10 19.49
C GLN A 18 10.65 -13.99 18.05
N MET A 19 10.92 -12.89 17.36
CA MET A 19 10.59 -12.72 15.95
C MET A 19 11.29 -13.78 15.09
N ASN A 20 12.59 -13.97 15.29
CA ASN A 20 13.35 -14.97 14.57
C ASN A 20 12.85 -16.40 14.83
N ALA A 21 12.51 -16.72 16.09
CA ALA A 21 11.95 -18.02 16.46
C ALA A 21 10.59 -18.27 15.78
N THR A 22 9.73 -17.24 15.71
CA THR A 22 8.42 -17.33 15.05
C THR A 22 8.56 -17.53 13.53
N VAL A 23 9.45 -16.78 12.87
CA VAL A 23 9.72 -16.93 11.44
C VAL A 23 10.34 -18.30 11.16
N LYS A 24 11.25 -18.76 12.02
CA LYS A 24 11.88 -20.10 11.91
C LYS A 24 10.86 -21.22 12.09
N ALA A 25 9.90 -21.09 13.01
CA ALA A 25 8.85 -22.09 13.21
C ALA A 25 7.88 -22.20 11.99
N HIS A 26 7.66 -21.09 11.27
CA HIS A 26 6.69 -21.01 10.18
C HIS A 26 7.30 -20.71 8.80
N TRP A 27 8.61 -20.95 8.61
CA TRP A 27 9.32 -20.62 7.37
C TRP A 27 8.66 -21.17 6.09
N LYS A 28 8.03 -22.35 6.19
CA LYS A 28 7.32 -22.96 5.06
C LYS A 28 6.07 -22.17 4.65
N ALA A 29 5.36 -21.60 5.62
CA ALA A 29 4.19 -20.76 5.36
C ALA A 29 4.62 -19.44 4.69
N PHE A 30 5.64 -18.77 5.20
CA PHE A 30 6.20 -17.56 4.59
C PHE A 30 6.78 -17.82 3.19
N LEU A 31 7.42 -18.97 2.98
CA LEU A 31 7.90 -19.37 1.66
C LEU A 31 6.75 -19.58 0.68
N PHE A 32 5.72 -20.31 1.09
CA PHE A 32 4.55 -20.56 0.25
C PHE A 32 3.83 -19.24 -0.09
N GLU A 33 3.57 -18.40 0.91
CA GLU A 33 2.96 -17.08 0.73
C GLU A 33 3.78 -16.21 -0.23
N GLY A 34 5.10 -16.13 -0.03
CA GLY A 34 5.98 -15.35 -0.89
C GLY A 34 5.99 -15.82 -2.34
N ILE A 35 5.97 -17.16 -2.57
CA ILE A 35 5.87 -17.72 -3.93
C ILE A 35 4.51 -17.38 -4.56
N VAL A 36 3.41 -17.54 -3.81
CA VAL A 36 2.06 -17.23 -4.31
C VAL A 36 1.96 -15.75 -4.67
N LEU A 37 2.46 -14.84 -3.80
CA LEU A 37 2.45 -13.42 -4.08
C LEU A 37 3.30 -13.07 -5.31
N ALA A 38 4.49 -13.65 -5.44
CA ALA A 38 5.33 -13.43 -6.61
C ALA A 38 4.66 -13.91 -7.91
N LEU A 39 4.03 -15.07 -7.90
CA LEU A 39 3.29 -15.60 -9.06
C LEU A 39 2.07 -14.72 -9.40
N LEU A 40 1.30 -14.29 -8.41
CA LEU A 40 0.18 -13.37 -8.61
C LEU A 40 0.66 -12.01 -9.14
N GLY A 41 1.78 -11.51 -8.64
CA GLY A 41 2.39 -10.28 -9.13
C GLY A 41 2.84 -10.39 -10.59
N LEU A 42 3.48 -11.51 -10.97
CA LEU A 42 3.84 -11.78 -12.37
C LEU A 42 2.59 -11.88 -13.27
N ALA A 43 1.56 -12.57 -12.82
CA ALA A 43 0.30 -12.65 -13.56
C ALA A 43 -0.35 -11.27 -13.75
N ALA A 44 -0.30 -10.42 -12.72
CA ALA A 44 -0.79 -9.05 -12.79
C ALA A 44 0.02 -8.17 -13.78
N MET A 45 1.32 -8.43 -13.90
CA MET A 45 2.18 -7.74 -14.89
C MET A 45 1.98 -8.24 -16.32
N ILE A 46 1.58 -9.52 -16.51
CA ILE A 46 1.31 -10.10 -17.84
C ILE A 46 -0.04 -9.64 -18.37
N VAL A 47 -1.05 -9.52 -17.51
CA VAL A 47 -2.40 -9.08 -17.88
C VAL A 47 -2.86 -7.92 -17.00
N PRO A 48 -2.23 -6.73 -17.13
CA PRO A 48 -2.50 -5.60 -16.24
C PRO A 48 -3.96 -5.13 -16.22
N PRO A 49 -4.73 -5.15 -17.34
CA PRO A 49 -6.13 -4.72 -17.29
C PRO A 49 -7.00 -5.58 -16.39
N LEU A 50 -6.79 -6.90 -16.38
CA LEU A 50 -7.52 -7.80 -15.48
C LEU A 50 -7.13 -7.56 -14.03
N ALA A 51 -5.85 -7.31 -13.76
CA ALA A 51 -5.38 -7.00 -12.41
C ALA A 51 -5.95 -5.66 -11.92
N SER A 52 -5.96 -4.61 -12.76
CA SER A 52 -6.57 -3.32 -12.43
C SER A 52 -8.05 -3.47 -12.08
N LEU A 53 -8.78 -4.26 -12.85
CA LEU A 53 -10.18 -4.55 -12.59
C LEU A 53 -10.37 -5.34 -11.29
N ALA A 54 -9.58 -6.39 -11.06
CA ALA A 54 -9.64 -7.20 -9.85
C ALA A 54 -9.36 -6.38 -8.59
N VAL A 55 -8.35 -5.51 -8.62
CA VAL A 55 -8.02 -4.58 -7.53
C VAL A 55 -9.17 -3.60 -7.28
N THR A 56 -9.77 -3.06 -8.34
CA THR A 56 -10.90 -2.14 -8.20
C THR A 56 -12.12 -2.81 -7.54
N ILE A 57 -12.45 -4.04 -7.96
CA ILE A 57 -13.54 -4.81 -7.36
C ILE A 57 -13.22 -5.16 -5.91
N PHE A 58 -11.99 -5.58 -5.63
CA PHE A 58 -11.52 -5.87 -4.26
C PHE A 58 -11.65 -4.66 -3.36
N LEU A 59 -11.16 -3.49 -3.78
CA LEU A 59 -11.31 -2.23 -3.05
C LEU A 59 -12.77 -1.85 -2.87
N GLY A 60 -13.61 -2.07 -3.89
CA GLY A 60 -15.06 -1.83 -3.78
C GLY A 60 -15.69 -2.64 -2.65
N TRP A 61 -15.38 -3.93 -2.54
CA TRP A 61 -15.81 -4.77 -1.42
C TRP A 61 -15.24 -4.32 -0.08
N MET A 62 -13.95 -3.99 -0.03
CA MET A 62 -13.30 -3.50 1.20
C MET A 62 -13.97 -2.21 1.70
N PHE A 63 -14.23 -1.25 0.82
CA PHE A 63 -14.92 0.00 1.17
C PHE A 63 -16.36 -0.26 1.62
N LEU A 64 -17.07 -1.15 0.95
CA LEU A 64 -18.45 -1.48 1.31
C LEU A 64 -18.53 -2.14 2.69
N ILE A 65 -17.70 -3.16 2.94
CA ILE A 65 -17.68 -3.88 4.22
C ILE A 65 -17.22 -2.96 5.35
N SER A 66 -16.13 -2.21 5.14
CA SER A 66 -15.62 -1.28 6.17
C SER A 66 -16.58 -0.13 6.44
N GLY A 67 -17.24 0.37 5.39
CA GLY A 67 -18.26 1.41 5.53
C GLY A 67 -19.47 0.95 6.32
N ILE A 68 -20.00 -0.24 6.02
CA ILE A 68 -21.11 -0.85 6.78
C ILE A 68 -20.71 -1.08 8.23
N ALA A 69 -19.53 -1.70 8.46
CA ALA A 69 -19.00 -1.91 9.81
C ALA A 69 -18.80 -0.57 10.56
N GLY A 70 -18.29 0.46 9.86
CA GLY A 70 -18.16 1.82 10.39
C GLY A 70 -19.49 2.46 10.78
N LEU A 71 -20.55 2.28 9.99
CA LEU A 71 -21.89 2.74 10.34
C LEU A 71 -22.41 2.08 11.63
N PHE A 72 -22.24 0.76 11.74
CA PHE A 72 -22.60 0.02 12.97
C PHE A 72 -21.80 0.49 14.18
N ALA A 73 -20.48 0.61 14.05
CA ALA A 73 -19.61 1.08 15.13
C ALA A 73 -19.98 2.50 15.57
N THR A 74 -20.21 3.39 14.60
CA THR A 74 -20.63 4.77 14.86
C THR A 74 -21.99 4.84 15.57
N TYR A 75 -22.94 3.98 15.19
CA TYR A 75 -24.25 3.92 15.85
C TYR A 75 -24.12 3.54 17.35
N TRP A 76 -23.23 2.61 17.70
CA TRP A 76 -23.00 2.28 19.11
C TRP A 76 -22.19 3.35 19.85
N ALA A 77 -21.31 4.06 19.16
CA ALA A 77 -20.48 5.13 19.72
C ALA A 77 -21.13 6.53 19.63
N ARG A 78 -22.45 6.63 19.43
CA ARG A 78 -23.18 7.90 19.17
C ARG A 78 -23.02 8.98 20.24
N GLN A 79 -22.60 8.64 21.45
CA GLN A 79 -22.37 9.59 22.55
C GLN A 79 -20.92 10.11 22.60
N MET A 80 -20.01 9.58 21.76
CA MET A 80 -18.61 10.00 21.71
C MET A 80 -18.42 11.26 20.87
N PRO A 81 -17.43 12.11 21.21
CA PRO A 81 -17.08 13.24 20.35
C PRO A 81 -16.59 12.74 18.99
N GLY A 82 -16.97 13.44 17.91
CA GLY A 82 -16.59 13.04 16.55
C GLY A 82 -17.60 12.15 15.82
N PHE A 83 -18.77 11.86 16.43
CA PHE A 83 -19.84 11.06 15.82
C PHE A 83 -20.16 11.46 14.36
N TRP A 84 -20.37 12.74 14.09
CA TRP A 84 -20.74 13.24 12.77
C TRP A 84 -19.66 13.01 11.71
N TRP A 85 -18.39 13.17 12.08
CA TRP A 85 -17.26 12.89 11.19
C TRP A 85 -17.15 11.40 10.89
N SER A 86 -17.33 10.56 11.90
CA SER A 86 -17.32 9.10 11.74
C SER A 86 -18.48 8.62 10.87
N LEU A 87 -19.68 9.15 11.09
CA LEU A 87 -20.87 8.84 10.30
C LEU A 87 -20.69 9.25 8.83
N PHE A 88 -20.21 10.46 8.59
CA PHE A 88 -19.95 10.97 7.25
C PHE A 88 -18.89 10.12 6.52
N SER A 89 -17.78 9.80 7.19
CA SER A 89 -16.71 8.97 6.63
C SER A 89 -17.23 7.56 6.29
N ALA A 90 -17.99 6.93 7.20
CA ALA A 90 -18.55 5.61 6.96
C ALA A 90 -19.57 5.60 5.79
N ALA A 91 -20.41 6.62 5.71
CA ALA A 91 -21.36 6.79 4.60
C ALA A 91 -20.62 6.98 3.26
N LEU A 92 -19.57 7.81 3.24
CA LEU A 92 -18.72 7.98 2.04
C LEU A 92 -18.06 6.67 1.64
N ALA A 93 -17.57 5.86 2.58
CA ALA A 93 -16.99 4.56 2.28
C ALA A 93 -18.01 3.61 1.63
N VAL A 94 -19.24 3.55 2.16
CA VAL A 94 -20.32 2.76 1.53
C VAL A 94 -20.61 3.23 0.11
N LEU A 95 -20.74 4.54 -0.10
CA LEU A 95 -21.01 5.12 -1.42
C LEU A 95 -19.88 4.83 -2.39
N ALA A 96 -18.62 4.99 -1.96
CA ALA A 96 -17.45 4.68 -2.78
C ALA A 96 -17.44 3.20 -3.17
N GLY A 97 -17.68 2.30 -2.20
CA GLY A 97 -17.77 0.86 -2.45
C GLY A 97 -18.86 0.50 -3.47
N LEU A 98 -20.05 1.08 -3.33
CA LEU A 98 -21.14 0.86 -4.27
C LEU A 98 -20.81 1.36 -5.69
N ILE A 99 -20.19 2.53 -5.83
CA ILE A 99 -19.82 3.10 -7.13
C ILE A 99 -18.76 2.22 -7.80
N LEU A 100 -17.73 1.78 -7.04
CA LEU A 100 -16.68 0.91 -7.57
C LEU A 100 -17.22 -0.45 -8.03
N LEU A 101 -18.20 -1.01 -7.31
CA LEU A 101 -18.81 -2.30 -7.67
C LEU A 101 -19.83 -2.16 -8.81
N ALA A 102 -20.60 -1.07 -8.85
CA ALA A 102 -21.60 -0.86 -9.89
C ALA A 102 -20.99 -0.54 -11.27
N ARG A 103 -19.85 0.16 -11.29
CA ARG A 103 -19.18 0.58 -12.54
C ARG A 103 -17.66 0.39 -12.44
N PRO A 104 -17.16 -0.84 -12.40
CA PRO A 104 -15.75 -1.10 -12.09
C PRO A 104 -14.79 -0.50 -13.12
N MET A 105 -15.14 -0.40 -14.38
CA MET A 105 -14.29 0.25 -15.40
C MET A 105 -14.12 1.75 -15.15
N GLN A 106 -15.18 2.43 -14.72
CA GLN A 106 -15.08 3.83 -14.30
C GLN A 106 -14.33 3.95 -12.98
N GLY A 107 -14.46 2.95 -12.10
CA GLY A 107 -13.68 2.82 -10.88
C GLY A 107 -12.18 2.72 -11.14
N VAL A 108 -11.76 1.93 -12.11
CA VAL A 108 -10.36 1.85 -12.55
C VAL A 108 -9.83 3.22 -12.95
N LEU A 109 -10.57 3.96 -13.79
CA LEU A 109 -10.17 5.30 -14.21
C LEU A 109 -10.05 6.26 -13.02
N THR A 110 -11.06 6.27 -12.14
CA THR A 110 -11.07 7.14 -10.95
C THR A 110 -9.89 6.82 -10.01
N LEU A 111 -9.66 5.53 -9.71
CA LEU A 111 -8.56 5.11 -8.86
C LEU A 111 -7.20 5.46 -9.49
N THR A 112 -7.07 5.34 -10.81
CA THR A 112 -5.84 5.73 -11.52
C THR A 112 -5.57 7.22 -11.39
N ILE A 113 -6.59 8.07 -11.49
CA ILE A 113 -6.45 9.52 -11.28
C ILE A 113 -6.02 9.81 -9.84
N VAL A 114 -6.63 9.15 -8.85
CA VAL A 114 -6.27 9.31 -7.42
C VAL A 114 -4.83 8.88 -7.16
N ILE A 115 -4.41 7.73 -7.70
CA ILE A 115 -3.04 7.22 -7.56
C ILE A 115 -2.05 8.18 -8.24
N SER A 116 -2.38 8.70 -9.42
CA SER A 116 -1.52 9.67 -10.12
C SER A 116 -1.36 10.96 -9.31
N ALA A 117 -2.44 11.46 -8.72
CA ALA A 117 -2.40 12.63 -7.84
C ALA A 117 -1.56 12.37 -6.58
N TYR A 118 -1.65 11.15 -6.02
CA TYR A 118 -0.82 10.73 -4.90
C TYR A 118 0.68 10.74 -5.26
N PHE A 119 1.10 10.10 -6.36
CA PHE A 119 2.49 10.11 -6.82
C PHE A 119 2.99 11.53 -7.13
N LEU A 120 2.12 12.40 -7.65
CA LEU A 120 2.46 13.79 -7.90
C LEU A 120 2.74 14.53 -6.59
N ALA A 121 1.88 14.39 -5.59
CA ALA A 121 2.05 14.99 -4.27
C ALA A 121 3.28 14.40 -3.54
N GLU A 122 3.43 13.08 -3.53
CA GLU A 122 4.55 12.39 -2.90
C GLU A 122 5.88 12.78 -3.54
N GLY A 123 5.96 12.81 -4.87
CA GLY A 123 7.16 13.22 -5.60
C GLY A 123 7.59 14.65 -5.27
N VAL A 124 6.64 15.61 -5.24
CA VAL A 124 6.92 16.99 -4.85
C VAL A 124 7.42 17.07 -3.42
N VAL A 125 6.72 16.44 -2.46
CA VAL A 125 7.10 16.47 -1.05
C VAL A 125 8.46 15.81 -0.83
N THR A 126 8.72 14.67 -1.47
CA THR A 126 9.98 13.93 -1.35
C THR A 126 11.16 14.74 -1.89
N ILE A 127 10.99 15.42 -3.04
CA ILE A 127 12.02 16.31 -3.61
C ILE A 127 12.28 17.49 -2.67
N MET A 128 11.22 18.15 -2.18
CA MET A 128 11.37 19.27 -1.25
C MET A 128 12.12 18.82 0.02
N TYR A 129 11.72 17.70 0.61
CA TYR A 129 12.37 17.13 1.78
C TYR A 129 13.85 16.79 1.53
N ALA A 130 14.16 16.15 0.40
CA ALA A 130 15.54 15.81 0.04
C ALA A 130 16.43 17.05 -0.12
N LEU A 131 15.91 18.14 -0.71
CA LEU A 131 16.64 19.38 -0.91
C LEU A 131 16.84 20.15 0.40
N GLU A 132 15.84 20.20 1.26
CA GLU A 132 15.88 20.90 2.55
C GLU A 132 16.88 20.23 3.50
N HIS A 133 16.84 18.89 3.60
CA HIS A 133 17.66 18.13 4.55
C HIS A 133 18.95 17.55 3.94
N ARG A 134 19.38 18.04 2.77
CA ARG A 134 20.56 17.52 2.06
C ARG A 134 21.85 17.49 2.88
N ARG A 135 22.01 18.42 3.84
CA ARG A 135 23.19 18.50 4.72
C ARG A 135 23.15 17.47 5.86
N GLU A 136 21.96 17.10 6.30
CA GLU A 136 21.74 16.17 7.41
C GLU A 136 21.71 14.71 6.93
N LEU A 137 21.17 14.47 5.72
CA LEU A 137 20.98 13.14 5.14
C LEU A 137 22.27 12.55 4.52
N SER A 138 23.39 13.31 4.49
CA SER A 138 24.65 12.87 3.91
C SER A 138 24.47 12.34 2.47
N GLU A 139 24.81 11.07 2.19
CA GLU A 139 24.66 10.48 0.84
C GLU A 139 23.23 10.03 0.50
N ARG A 140 22.33 9.92 1.48
CA ARG A 140 20.96 9.41 1.26
C ARG A 140 20.03 10.42 0.59
N TRP A 141 20.36 11.72 0.62
CA TRP A 141 19.52 12.75 -0.02
C TRP A 141 19.36 12.54 -1.53
N SER A 142 20.41 12.05 -2.19
CA SER A 142 20.39 11.78 -3.64
C SER A 142 19.43 10.65 -3.99
N TRP A 143 19.33 9.61 -3.18
CA TRP A 143 18.36 8.53 -3.36
C TRP A 143 16.93 9.01 -3.18
N LEU A 144 16.67 9.86 -2.18
CA LEU A 144 15.35 10.47 -2.00
C LEU A 144 14.98 11.40 -3.17
N LEU A 145 15.95 12.16 -3.67
CA LEU A 145 15.72 12.99 -4.86
C LEU A 145 15.35 12.16 -6.08
N ILE A 146 16.10 11.08 -6.33
CA ILE A 146 15.82 10.15 -7.44
C ILE A 146 14.43 9.54 -7.27
N SER A 147 14.07 9.09 -6.06
CA SER A 147 12.74 8.54 -5.78
C SER A 147 11.65 9.55 -6.11
N GLY A 148 11.72 10.77 -5.59
CA GLY A 148 10.72 11.80 -5.87
C GLY A 148 10.62 12.19 -7.35
N VAL A 149 11.74 12.20 -8.07
CA VAL A 149 11.72 12.41 -9.53
C VAL A 149 11.05 11.25 -10.26
N MET A 150 11.31 10.00 -9.82
CA MET A 150 10.65 8.82 -10.40
C MET A 150 9.14 8.84 -10.15
N ASP A 151 8.68 9.26 -8.96
CA ASP A 151 7.26 9.41 -8.64
C ASP A 151 6.59 10.42 -9.57
N LEU A 152 7.23 11.58 -9.82
CA LEU A 152 6.74 12.57 -10.78
C LEU A 152 6.70 12.05 -12.21
N LEU A 153 7.72 11.29 -12.65
CA LEU A 153 7.75 10.68 -13.97
C LEU A 153 6.61 9.65 -14.12
N ILE A 154 6.39 8.80 -13.13
CA ILE A 154 5.29 7.83 -13.12
C ILE A 154 3.95 8.55 -13.20
N ALA A 155 3.73 9.58 -12.36
CA ALA A 155 2.52 10.38 -12.40
C ALA A 155 2.30 11.01 -13.79
N PHE A 156 3.34 11.59 -14.37
CA PHE A 156 3.27 12.20 -15.69
C PHE A 156 2.90 11.20 -16.80
N ILE A 157 3.55 10.03 -16.82
CA ILE A 157 3.27 8.96 -17.81
C ILE A 157 1.82 8.51 -17.69
N ILE A 158 1.32 8.32 -16.47
CA ILE A 158 -0.05 7.88 -16.23
C ILE A 158 -1.03 8.95 -16.69
N VAL A 159 -0.85 10.20 -16.28
CA VAL A 159 -1.76 11.31 -16.62
C VAL A 159 -1.75 11.60 -18.13
N ALA A 160 -0.58 11.64 -18.76
CA ALA A 160 -0.45 11.87 -20.19
C ALA A 160 -1.06 10.76 -21.04
N GLY A 161 -1.12 9.54 -20.52
CA GLY A 161 -1.70 8.38 -21.21
C GLY A 161 -3.19 8.16 -20.96
N LEU A 162 -3.86 8.97 -20.13
CA LEU A 162 -5.29 8.81 -19.86
C LEU A 162 -6.15 9.02 -21.12
N PRO A 163 -7.25 8.24 -21.27
CA PRO A 163 -7.76 7.18 -20.39
C PRO A 163 -7.07 5.82 -20.56
N GLY A 164 -6.26 5.61 -21.58
CA GLY A 164 -5.64 4.32 -21.90
C GLY A 164 -4.70 3.78 -20.80
N SER A 165 -3.98 4.66 -20.13
CA SER A 165 -3.09 4.27 -19.03
C SER A 165 -3.84 3.68 -17.83
N ALA A 166 -5.10 4.04 -17.61
CA ALA A 166 -5.91 3.50 -16.53
C ALA A 166 -6.07 1.98 -16.62
N GLU A 167 -6.11 1.42 -17.81
CA GLU A 167 -6.28 -0.02 -17.99
C GLU A 167 -5.11 -0.84 -17.43
N TRP A 168 -3.89 -0.30 -17.48
CA TRP A 168 -2.70 -1.06 -17.07
C TRP A 168 -1.99 -0.53 -15.82
N ALA A 169 -2.13 0.75 -15.49
CA ALA A 169 -1.31 1.39 -14.46
C ALA A 169 -1.46 0.74 -13.08
N ILE A 170 -2.68 0.54 -12.60
CA ILE A 170 -2.94 -0.07 -11.29
C ILE A 170 -2.43 -1.50 -11.27
N GLY A 171 -2.73 -2.29 -12.31
CA GLY A 171 -2.31 -3.69 -12.40
C GLY A 171 -0.80 -3.85 -12.41
N LEU A 172 -0.10 -2.99 -13.14
CA LEU A 172 1.36 -3.00 -13.19
C LEU A 172 1.97 -2.60 -11.84
N LEU A 173 1.50 -1.52 -11.22
CA LEU A 173 2.00 -1.06 -9.91
C LEU A 173 1.79 -2.12 -8.83
N VAL A 174 0.59 -2.70 -8.77
CA VAL A 174 0.28 -3.78 -7.82
C VAL A 174 1.10 -5.03 -8.15
N GLY A 175 1.25 -5.38 -9.42
CA GLY A 175 2.07 -6.50 -9.86
C GLY A 175 3.53 -6.38 -9.40
N ILE A 176 4.16 -5.23 -9.62
CA ILE A 176 5.52 -4.95 -9.16
C ILE A 176 5.60 -5.07 -7.62
N ASN A 177 4.66 -4.47 -6.91
CA ASN A 177 4.63 -4.51 -5.44
C ASN A 177 4.51 -5.93 -4.91
N LEU A 178 3.63 -6.75 -5.49
CA LEU A 178 3.45 -8.16 -5.13
C LEU A 178 4.70 -9.00 -5.42
N VAL A 179 5.38 -8.76 -6.55
CA VAL A 179 6.65 -9.46 -6.87
C VAL A 179 7.73 -9.10 -5.86
N LEU A 180 7.92 -7.82 -5.57
CA LEU A 180 8.93 -7.37 -4.60
C LEU A 180 8.61 -7.85 -3.17
N GLY A 181 7.35 -7.76 -2.75
CA GLY A 181 6.89 -8.27 -1.46
C GLY A 181 7.06 -9.78 -1.35
N GLY A 182 6.64 -10.52 -2.38
CA GLY A 182 6.82 -11.96 -2.47
C GLY A 182 8.28 -12.38 -2.44
N ALA A 183 9.16 -11.71 -3.20
CA ALA A 183 10.59 -11.96 -3.18
C ALA A 183 11.21 -11.69 -1.79
N SER A 184 10.78 -10.64 -1.11
CA SER A 184 11.21 -10.32 0.26
C SER A 184 10.81 -11.42 1.26
N LEU A 185 9.57 -11.93 1.17
CA LEU A 185 9.10 -13.03 2.02
C LEU A 185 9.87 -14.32 1.76
N VAL A 186 10.12 -14.66 0.48
CA VAL A 186 10.96 -15.80 0.11
C VAL A 186 12.36 -15.66 0.67
N GLY A 187 12.97 -14.47 0.54
CA GLY A 187 14.31 -14.19 1.08
C GLY A 187 14.36 -14.38 2.60
N MET A 188 13.38 -13.85 3.33
CA MET A 188 13.29 -14.02 4.79
C MET A 188 13.08 -15.48 5.18
N ALA A 189 12.22 -16.22 4.47
CA ALA A 189 11.96 -17.63 4.75
C ALA A 189 13.22 -18.50 4.52
N LEU A 190 13.98 -18.24 3.46
CA LEU A 190 15.21 -18.96 3.17
C LEU A 190 16.32 -18.64 4.18
N ALA A 191 16.45 -17.38 4.59
CA ALA A 191 17.39 -16.99 5.64
C ALA A 191 17.08 -17.68 6.98
N ALA A 192 15.76 -17.70 7.35
CA ALA A 192 15.33 -18.37 8.58
C ALA A 192 15.50 -19.88 8.58
N ARG A 193 15.54 -20.52 7.39
CA ARG A 193 15.84 -21.96 7.25
C ARG A 193 17.31 -22.29 7.55
N GLN A 194 18.23 -21.36 7.25
CA GLN A 194 19.68 -21.58 7.36
C GLN A 194 20.23 -21.26 8.75
N SER A 195 19.51 -20.44 9.55
CA SER A 195 19.85 -20.09 10.94
C SER A 195 19.22 -21.07 11.93
#